data_a0ae12120c3943afd868077b5fc6cff1
#
_entry.id   a0ae12120c3943afd868077b5fc6cff1
#
_cell.length_a   1.000
_cell.length_b   1.000
_cell.length_c   1.000
_cell.angle_alpha   90.00
_cell.angle_beta   90.00
_cell.angle_gamma   90.00
#
_symmetry.space_group_name_H-M   'P 1'
#
loop_
_entity.id
_entity.type
_entity.pdbx_description
1 polymer ?
#
loop_
_entity_poly.entity_id
_entity_poly.type
_entity_poly.pdbx_seq_one_letter_code
_entity_poly.pdbx_strand_id
1 'polypeptide(L)'
;MNRAVVIGGASGIGLATVDAFVGEGMQVVVVDRDVERAEQVAATRDGARSVHMDVTDEDSVAATFAGIGDFDTVVNCAGLSNPGALTELELVAWRNTVDICLTGAFLVIKHAGARIAEGGSITCIASLNGRQPGAGMGAYCASKAGVLMLVEVAALELADRRVRVNAVSPGLVMTPLTEGIGFVPGLTEDYLDNTPLGRSGEPAEIADIIAFLASDKARWITGAAFDVNGGAHLKRYPDVLGKVRALAGEA
;
A
#
# COMPACT_ATOMS: atom_id res chain seq x y z
N MET A 1 -16.38 -10.60 -14.48
CA MET A 1 -15.72 -11.41 -13.45
C MET A 1 -15.72 -10.57 -12.22
N ASN A 2 -15.71 -11.09 -11.00
CA ASN A 2 -15.84 -10.29 -9.79
C ASN A 2 -14.91 -10.89 -8.70
N ARG A 3 -13.61 -10.94 -9.01
CA ARG A 3 -12.59 -11.50 -8.12
C ARG A 3 -11.43 -10.53 -7.92
N ALA A 4 -11.20 -10.18 -6.66
CA ALA A 4 -10.10 -9.34 -6.22
C ALA A 4 -8.96 -10.16 -5.59
N VAL A 5 -7.74 -9.68 -5.76
CA VAL A 5 -6.52 -10.16 -5.10
C VAL A 5 -5.97 -9.01 -4.26
N VAL A 6 -5.94 -9.17 -2.93
CA VAL A 6 -5.48 -8.14 -2.01
C VAL A 6 -4.18 -8.59 -1.34
N ILE A 7 -3.07 -7.99 -1.74
CA ILE A 7 -1.72 -8.26 -1.21
C ILE A 7 -1.49 -7.40 0.04
N GLY A 8 -0.98 -7.99 1.11
CA GLY A 8 -0.95 -7.39 2.44
C GLY A 8 -2.37 -7.34 3.06
N GLY A 9 -3.22 -8.32 2.67
CA GLY A 9 -4.65 -8.35 3.02
C GLY A 9 -4.96 -8.76 4.45
N ALA A 10 -3.96 -9.20 5.21
CA ALA A 10 -4.18 -9.69 6.57
C ALA A 10 -4.22 -8.58 7.65
N SER A 11 -3.94 -7.31 7.29
CA SER A 11 -3.92 -6.21 8.26
C SER A 11 -4.17 -4.83 7.66
N GLY A 12 -4.44 -3.85 8.49
CA GLY A 12 -4.48 -2.42 8.16
C GLY A 12 -5.38 -2.10 6.96
N ILE A 13 -4.84 -1.33 6.02
CA ILE A 13 -5.57 -0.92 4.79
C ILE A 13 -5.98 -2.12 3.95
N GLY A 14 -5.09 -3.14 3.84
CA GLY A 14 -5.39 -4.36 3.09
C GLY A 14 -6.59 -5.11 3.66
N LEU A 15 -6.65 -5.28 4.97
CA LEU A 15 -7.79 -5.92 5.66
C LEU A 15 -9.09 -5.13 5.45
N ALA A 16 -9.05 -3.81 5.60
CA ALA A 16 -10.22 -2.97 5.32
C ALA A 16 -10.67 -3.07 3.85
N THR A 17 -9.71 -3.21 2.92
CA THR A 17 -10.02 -3.44 1.49
C THR A 17 -10.68 -4.81 1.27
N VAL A 18 -10.22 -5.86 1.96
CA VAL A 18 -10.86 -7.18 1.94
C VAL A 18 -12.31 -7.06 2.41
N ASP A 19 -12.54 -6.35 3.54
CA ASP A 19 -13.88 -6.15 4.10
C ASP A 19 -14.80 -5.38 3.13
N ALA A 20 -14.29 -4.33 2.50
CA ALA A 20 -15.06 -3.56 1.51
C ALA A 20 -15.46 -4.42 0.31
N PHE A 21 -14.53 -5.19 -0.27
CA PHE A 21 -14.79 -6.03 -1.45
C PHE A 21 -15.74 -7.20 -1.13
N VAL A 22 -15.58 -7.85 0.03
CA VAL A 22 -16.53 -8.88 0.47
C VAL A 22 -17.91 -8.29 0.69
N GLY A 23 -18.00 -7.09 1.29
CA GLY A 23 -19.25 -6.35 1.46
C GLY A 23 -19.96 -6.00 0.14
N GLU A 24 -19.21 -5.83 -0.96
CA GLU A 24 -19.72 -5.65 -2.33
C GLU A 24 -20.01 -6.98 -3.06
N GLY A 25 -19.85 -8.12 -2.39
CA GLY A 25 -20.14 -9.45 -2.95
C GLY A 25 -19.05 -9.99 -3.90
N MET A 26 -17.83 -9.44 -3.84
CA MET A 26 -16.70 -9.96 -4.62
C MET A 26 -16.13 -11.23 -3.99
N GLN A 27 -15.56 -12.10 -4.84
CA GLN A 27 -14.66 -13.15 -4.38
C GLN A 27 -13.28 -12.53 -4.09
N VAL A 28 -12.71 -12.78 -2.90
CA VAL A 28 -11.46 -12.15 -2.51
C VAL A 28 -10.37 -13.19 -2.21
N VAL A 29 -9.21 -13.02 -2.84
CA VAL A 29 -8.00 -13.74 -2.48
C VAL A 29 -7.19 -12.86 -1.52
N VAL A 30 -7.15 -13.24 -0.26
CA VAL A 30 -6.36 -12.58 0.80
C VAL A 30 -4.93 -13.09 0.71
N VAL A 31 -4.02 -12.25 0.25
CA VAL A 31 -2.62 -12.61 0.04
C VAL A 31 -1.77 -11.93 1.09
N ASP A 32 -0.98 -12.70 1.84
CA ASP A 32 -0.06 -12.16 2.85
C ASP A 32 1.13 -13.11 3.05
N ARG A 33 2.23 -12.58 3.61
CA ARG A 33 3.34 -13.39 4.09
C ARG A 33 3.02 -14.08 5.44
N ASP A 34 2.14 -13.48 6.23
CA ASP A 34 1.62 -14.03 7.47
C ASP A 34 0.45 -14.97 7.14
N VAL A 35 0.79 -16.25 6.95
CA VAL A 35 -0.17 -17.31 6.56
C VAL A 35 -1.29 -17.45 7.56
N GLU A 36 -0.95 -17.52 8.85
CA GLU A 36 -1.91 -17.76 9.92
C GLU A 36 -2.94 -16.65 9.99
N ARG A 37 -2.47 -15.40 9.89
CA ARG A 37 -3.34 -14.24 9.93
C ARG A 37 -4.22 -14.13 8.69
N ALA A 38 -3.67 -14.44 7.51
CA ALA A 38 -4.44 -14.47 6.25
C ALA A 38 -5.55 -15.56 6.29
N GLU A 39 -5.25 -16.73 6.85
CA GLU A 39 -6.22 -17.81 7.05
C GLU A 39 -7.33 -17.39 8.02
N GLN A 40 -7.01 -16.76 9.14
CA GLN A 40 -7.99 -16.23 10.10
C GLN A 40 -8.91 -15.18 9.46
N VAL A 41 -8.35 -14.28 8.64
CA VAL A 41 -9.12 -13.28 7.90
C VAL A 41 -10.07 -13.94 6.92
N ALA A 42 -9.59 -14.89 6.12
CA ALA A 42 -10.40 -15.58 5.13
C ALA A 42 -11.50 -16.45 5.75
N ALA A 43 -11.21 -17.14 6.86
CA ALA A 43 -12.14 -18.05 7.52
C ALA A 43 -13.42 -17.36 8.06
N THR A 44 -13.37 -16.05 8.27
CA THR A 44 -14.50 -15.28 8.83
C THR A 44 -15.24 -14.44 7.78
N ARG A 45 -14.95 -14.61 6.50
CA ARG A 45 -15.50 -13.79 5.40
C ARG A 45 -15.96 -14.67 4.25
N ASP A 46 -17.24 -14.68 3.98
CA ASP A 46 -17.81 -15.45 2.88
C ASP A 46 -17.24 -14.97 1.54
N GLY A 47 -16.79 -15.93 0.72
CA GLY A 47 -16.18 -15.64 -0.58
C GLY A 47 -14.70 -15.27 -0.52
N ALA A 48 -14.07 -15.25 0.67
CA ALA A 48 -12.65 -15.04 0.82
C ALA A 48 -11.88 -16.38 0.93
N ARG A 49 -10.65 -16.40 0.42
CA ARG A 49 -9.66 -17.46 0.65
C ARG A 49 -8.28 -16.87 0.81
N SER A 50 -7.41 -17.54 1.55
CA SER A 50 -6.04 -17.10 1.78
C SER A 50 -5.05 -17.73 0.81
N VAL A 51 -3.97 -17.01 0.52
CA VAL A 51 -2.79 -17.53 -0.21
C VAL A 51 -1.53 -16.89 0.40
N HIS A 52 -0.51 -17.70 0.65
CA HIS A 52 0.81 -17.21 1.05
C HIS A 52 1.55 -16.58 -0.12
N MET A 53 2.18 -15.43 0.09
CA MET A 53 3.10 -14.82 -0.86
C MET A 53 4.09 -13.89 -0.15
N ASP A 54 5.37 -14.02 -0.45
CA ASP A 54 6.37 -13.02 -0.13
C ASP A 54 6.63 -12.14 -1.36
N VAL A 55 6.35 -10.86 -1.26
CA VAL A 55 6.53 -9.89 -2.36
C VAL A 55 8.01 -9.66 -2.71
N THR A 56 8.94 -10.07 -1.86
CA THR A 56 10.38 -9.96 -2.11
C THR A 56 10.98 -11.15 -2.86
N ASP A 57 10.19 -12.21 -3.03
CA ASP A 57 10.56 -13.43 -3.77
C ASP A 57 9.75 -13.52 -5.08
N GLU A 58 10.44 -13.37 -6.21
CA GLU A 58 9.80 -13.40 -7.53
C GLU A 58 9.12 -14.74 -7.82
N ASP A 59 9.72 -15.86 -7.41
CA ASP A 59 9.14 -17.19 -7.64
C ASP A 59 7.84 -17.36 -6.84
N SER A 60 7.80 -16.85 -5.60
CA SER A 60 6.59 -16.80 -4.77
C SER A 60 5.48 -15.96 -5.44
N VAL A 61 5.82 -14.77 -5.95
CA VAL A 61 4.87 -13.90 -6.65
C VAL A 61 4.36 -14.56 -7.94
N ALA A 62 5.25 -15.11 -8.76
CA ALA A 62 4.91 -15.78 -10.02
C ALA A 62 4.00 -17.00 -9.80
N ALA A 63 4.34 -17.84 -8.82
CA ALA A 63 3.56 -19.03 -8.46
C ALA A 63 2.16 -18.64 -7.96
N THR A 64 2.06 -17.61 -7.13
CA THR A 64 0.77 -17.09 -6.64
C THR A 64 -0.14 -16.69 -7.80
N PHE A 65 0.31 -15.79 -8.68
CA PHE A 65 -0.52 -15.35 -9.82
C PHE A 65 -0.79 -16.45 -10.85
N ALA A 66 0.04 -17.50 -10.91
CA ALA A 66 -0.24 -18.69 -11.73
C ALA A 66 -1.33 -19.60 -11.14
N GLY A 67 -1.42 -19.67 -9.79
CA GLY A 67 -2.27 -20.62 -9.07
C GLY A 67 -3.63 -20.09 -8.63
N ILE A 68 -3.83 -18.77 -8.59
CA ILE A 68 -5.08 -18.18 -8.06
C ILE A 68 -6.27 -18.20 -9.00
N GLY A 69 -6.07 -18.60 -10.26
CA GLY A 69 -7.12 -18.57 -11.30
C GLY A 69 -7.37 -17.17 -11.85
N ASP A 70 -8.54 -16.98 -12.48
CA ASP A 70 -8.89 -15.71 -13.11
C ASP A 70 -9.22 -14.64 -12.08
N PHE A 71 -8.83 -13.38 -12.35
CA PHE A 71 -9.11 -12.20 -11.54
C PHE A 71 -9.17 -10.94 -12.40
N ASP A 72 -9.86 -9.91 -11.91
CA ASP A 72 -10.02 -8.62 -12.59
C ASP A 72 -9.60 -7.42 -11.73
N THR A 73 -9.32 -7.65 -10.47
CA THR A 73 -8.93 -6.59 -9.53
C THR A 73 -7.72 -7.01 -8.70
N VAL A 74 -6.71 -6.14 -8.62
CA VAL A 74 -5.52 -6.34 -7.78
C VAL A 74 -5.26 -5.11 -6.94
N VAL A 75 -5.03 -5.31 -5.65
CA VAL A 75 -4.63 -4.24 -4.72
C VAL A 75 -3.34 -4.63 -4.02
N ASN A 76 -2.29 -3.82 -4.17
CA ASN A 76 -1.03 -4.02 -3.47
C ASN A 76 -0.90 -3.09 -2.28
N CYS A 77 -1.13 -3.62 -1.08
CA CYS A 77 -0.98 -2.93 0.21
C CYS A 77 0.33 -3.28 0.93
N ALA A 78 1.18 -4.12 0.37
CA ALA A 78 2.45 -4.49 1.01
C ALA A 78 3.34 -3.26 1.22
N GLY A 79 3.89 -3.13 2.41
CA GLY A 79 4.74 -2.00 2.74
C GLY A 79 5.43 -2.15 4.09
N LEU A 80 6.57 -1.47 4.21
CA LEU A 80 7.39 -1.42 5.41
C LEU A 80 8.07 -0.06 5.47
N SER A 81 8.35 0.44 6.68
CA SER A 81 9.15 1.63 6.90
C SER A 81 10.20 1.36 7.98
N ASN A 82 11.47 1.63 7.65
CA ASN A 82 12.60 1.63 8.57
C ASN A 82 13.14 3.07 8.65
N PRO A 83 12.72 3.87 9.63
CA PRO A 83 13.21 5.24 9.77
C PRO A 83 14.67 5.28 10.23
N GLY A 84 15.42 6.25 9.70
CA GLY A 84 16.82 6.50 10.05
C GLY A 84 17.41 7.61 9.18
N ALA A 85 18.38 8.37 9.70
CA ALA A 85 19.08 9.38 8.92
C ALA A 85 19.85 8.71 7.77
N LEU A 86 19.86 9.32 6.58
CA LEU A 86 20.52 8.74 5.39
C LEU A 86 21.99 8.41 5.59
N THR A 87 22.69 9.19 6.44
CA THR A 87 24.11 8.98 6.75
C THR A 87 24.35 7.86 7.75
N GLU A 88 23.30 7.38 8.43
CA GLU A 88 23.38 6.40 9.53
C GLU A 88 22.57 5.12 9.21
N LEU A 89 21.70 5.19 8.18
CA LEU A 89 20.83 4.07 7.83
C LEU A 89 21.64 2.89 7.29
N GLU A 90 21.57 1.77 7.99
CA GLU A 90 22.21 0.53 7.55
C GLU A 90 21.70 0.07 6.18
N LEU A 91 22.61 -0.41 5.32
CA LEU A 91 22.25 -0.86 3.98
C LEU A 91 21.20 -2.00 3.99
N VAL A 92 21.21 -2.84 5.00
CA VAL A 92 20.20 -3.91 5.15
C VAL A 92 18.81 -3.34 5.40
N ALA A 93 18.68 -2.30 6.21
CA ALA A 93 17.41 -1.62 6.45
C ALA A 93 16.90 -0.88 5.20
N TRP A 94 17.81 -0.22 4.47
CA TRP A 94 17.52 0.37 3.15
C TRP A 94 16.97 -0.68 2.18
N ARG A 95 17.72 -1.77 1.96
CA ARG A 95 17.34 -2.86 1.05
C ARG A 95 15.98 -3.45 1.42
N ASN A 96 15.77 -3.78 2.69
CA ASN A 96 14.51 -4.36 3.16
C ASN A 96 13.31 -3.45 2.83
N THR A 97 13.45 -2.14 3.02
CA THR A 97 12.40 -1.18 2.67
C THR A 97 12.17 -1.10 1.16
N VAL A 98 13.24 -1.04 0.37
CA VAL A 98 13.16 -0.98 -1.11
C VAL A 98 12.60 -2.28 -1.68
N ASP A 99 13.06 -3.43 -1.18
CA ASP A 99 12.63 -4.74 -1.67
C ASP A 99 11.14 -4.97 -1.44
N ILE A 100 10.61 -4.62 -0.26
CA ILE A 100 9.18 -4.76 0.01
C ILE A 100 8.36 -3.70 -0.72
N CYS A 101 8.73 -2.42 -0.62
CA CYS A 101 7.87 -1.33 -1.07
C CYS A 101 7.95 -1.06 -2.58
N LEU A 102 9.15 -1.21 -3.20
CA LEU A 102 9.37 -0.87 -4.61
C LEU A 102 9.55 -2.10 -5.47
N THR A 103 10.53 -2.96 -5.15
CA THR A 103 10.77 -4.19 -5.92
C THR A 103 9.54 -5.09 -5.86
N GLY A 104 8.93 -5.26 -4.69
CA GLY A 104 7.70 -6.03 -4.52
C GLY A 104 6.52 -5.45 -5.31
N ALA A 105 6.36 -4.13 -5.35
CA ALA A 105 5.34 -3.49 -6.19
C ALA A 105 5.57 -3.76 -7.69
N PHE A 106 6.84 -3.70 -8.14
CA PHE A 106 7.21 -4.07 -9.51
C PHE A 106 6.85 -5.53 -9.80
N LEU A 107 7.22 -6.48 -8.93
CA LEU A 107 6.93 -7.90 -9.12
C LEU A 107 5.42 -8.18 -9.16
N VAL A 108 4.64 -7.54 -8.28
CA VAL A 108 3.17 -7.61 -8.31
C VAL A 108 2.62 -7.09 -9.64
N ILE A 109 3.02 -5.89 -10.08
CA ILE A 109 2.57 -5.32 -11.36
C ILE A 109 2.96 -6.23 -12.54
N LYS A 110 4.17 -6.75 -12.56
CA LYS A 110 4.69 -7.65 -13.61
C LYS A 110 3.83 -8.90 -13.75
N HIS A 111 3.63 -9.64 -12.67
CA HIS A 111 2.96 -10.94 -12.71
C HIS A 111 1.43 -10.82 -12.74
N ALA A 112 0.86 -9.84 -12.04
CA ALA A 112 -0.56 -9.53 -12.13
C ALA A 112 -0.92 -8.95 -13.50
N GLY A 113 -0.18 -7.97 -13.98
CA GLY A 113 -0.41 -7.33 -15.28
C GLY A 113 -0.39 -8.30 -16.46
N ALA A 114 0.46 -9.34 -16.40
CA ALA A 114 0.51 -10.38 -17.42
C ALA A 114 -0.77 -11.25 -17.48
N ARG A 115 -1.55 -11.34 -16.40
CA ARG A 115 -2.62 -12.32 -16.22
C ARG A 115 -4.00 -11.73 -15.94
N ILE A 116 -4.07 -10.50 -15.44
CA ILE A 116 -5.32 -9.83 -15.12
C ILE A 116 -6.25 -9.78 -16.33
N ALA A 117 -7.55 -9.95 -16.10
CA ALA A 117 -8.56 -9.89 -17.15
C ALA A 117 -8.53 -8.55 -17.89
N GLU A 118 -8.90 -8.57 -19.17
CA GLU A 118 -9.09 -7.34 -19.95
C GLU A 118 -10.12 -6.43 -19.28
N GLY A 119 -9.83 -5.13 -19.24
CA GLY A 119 -10.66 -4.15 -18.53
C GLY A 119 -10.48 -4.14 -17.00
N GLY A 120 -9.58 -4.95 -16.46
CA GLY A 120 -9.32 -5.04 -15.03
C GLY A 120 -8.68 -3.79 -14.42
N SER A 121 -8.41 -3.84 -13.10
CA SER A 121 -7.81 -2.73 -12.38
C SER A 121 -6.72 -3.17 -11.40
N ILE A 122 -5.62 -2.42 -11.35
CA ILE A 122 -4.53 -2.58 -10.39
C ILE A 122 -4.44 -1.29 -9.57
N THR A 123 -4.48 -1.40 -8.24
CA THR A 123 -4.27 -0.26 -7.33
C THR A 123 -3.07 -0.54 -6.43
N CYS A 124 -2.11 0.37 -6.42
CA CYS A 124 -0.94 0.30 -5.53
C CYS A 124 -1.05 1.33 -4.40
N ILE A 125 -0.76 0.92 -3.17
CA ILE A 125 -0.65 1.85 -2.06
C ILE A 125 0.73 2.52 -2.09
N ALA A 126 0.74 3.78 -2.53
CA ALA A 126 1.87 4.68 -2.42
C ALA A 126 1.96 5.29 -1.00
N SER A 127 2.16 6.58 -0.89
CA SER A 127 2.14 7.35 0.36
C SER A 127 2.21 8.85 0.07
N LEU A 128 1.79 9.68 1.00
CA LEU A 128 2.17 11.10 1.08
C LEU A 128 3.69 11.28 0.86
N ASN A 129 4.50 10.38 1.42
CA ASN A 129 5.96 10.38 1.28
C ASN A 129 6.48 10.07 -0.13
N GLY A 130 5.65 9.67 -1.06
CA GLY A 130 6.02 9.59 -2.47
C GLY A 130 6.26 10.96 -3.13
N ARG A 131 5.74 12.03 -2.52
CA ARG A 131 5.85 13.42 -3.01
C ARG A 131 6.37 14.39 -1.97
N GLN A 132 6.09 14.15 -0.69
CA GLN A 132 6.53 14.99 0.42
C GLN A 132 7.70 14.33 1.15
N PRO A 133 8.89 14.92 1.15
CA PRO A 133 10.06 14.35 1.82
C PRO A 133 9.91 14.43 3.34
N GLY A 134 10.31 13.37 4.03
CA GLY A 134 10.40 13.32 5.48
C GLY A 134 11.84 13.02 5.91
N ALA A 135 12.40 13.83 6.82
CA ALA A 135 13.70 13.53 7.43
C ALA A 135 13.62 12.18 8.16
N GLY A 136 14.61 11.32 7.96
CA GLY A 136 14.60 9.96 8.49
C GLY A 136 13.80 8.94 7.66
N MET A 137 13.12 9.36 6.59
CA MET A 137 12.26 8.49 5.77
C MET A 137 12.85 8.18 4.39
N GLY A 138 14.18 8.31 4.22
CA GLY A 138 14.83 8.30 2.90
C GLY A 138 14.51 7.08 2.05
N ALA A 139 14.66 5.85 2.58
CA ALA A 139 14.37 4.61 1.85
C ALA A 139 12.87 4.50 1.49
N TYR A 140 12.00 4.88 2.42
CA TYR A 140 10.54 4.85 2.22
C TYR A 140 10.09 5.89 1.19
N CYS A 141 10.56 7.15 1.31
CA CYS A 141 10.26 8.21 0.33
C CYS A 141 10.69 7.80 -1.08
N ALA A 142 11.93 7.33 -1.24
CA ALA A 142 12.45 6.88 -2.53
C ALA A 142 11.60 5.74 -3.11
N SER A 143 11.25 4.75 -2.28
CA SER A 143 10.41 3.63 -2.71
C SER A 143 9.02 4.08 -3.14
N LYS A 144 8.36 4.93 -2.35
CA LYS A 144 7.00 5.38 -2.64
C LYS A 144 6.94 6.36 -3.82
N ALA A 145 7.97 7.16 -4.04
CA ALA A 145 8.14 7.95 -5.28
C ALA A 145 8.31 7.02 -6.49
N GLY A 146 9.12 5.96 -6.36
CA GLY A 146 9.26 4.94 -7.40
C GLY A 146 7.95 4.23 -7.72
N VAL A 147 7.11 3.89 -6.72
CA VAL A 147 5.79 3.30 -6.93
C VAL A 147 4.88 4.22 -7.74
N LEU A 148 4.88 5.54 -7.48
CA LEU A 148 4.09 6.48 -8.27
C LEU A 148 4.48 6.44 -9.75
N MET A 149 5.78 6.45 -10.05
CA MET A 149 6.27 6.37 -11.43
C MET A 149 6.00 4.99 -12.07
N LEU A 150 6.14 3.88 -11.32
CA LEU A 150 5.79 2.55 -11.81
C LEU A 150 4.32 2.44 -12.21
N VAL A 151 3.43 3.05 -11.46
CA VAL A 151 1.99 3.10 -11.74
C VAL A 151 1.73 3.83 -13.06
N GLU A 152 2.39 4.96 -13.30
CA GLU A 152 2.24 5.71 -14.55
C GLU A 152 2.74 4.91 -15.76
N VAL A 153 3.91 4.27 -15.64
CA VAL A 153 4.47 3.41 -16.70
C VAL A 153 3.56 2.21 -16.97
N ALA A 154 3.13 1.51 -15.91
CA ALA A 154 2.24 0.36 -16.06
C ALA A 154 0.88 0.73 -16.66
N ALA A 155 0.35 1.92 -16.34
CA ALA A 155 -0.87 2.44 -16.95
C ALA A 155 -0.72 2.63 -18.47
N LEU A 156 0.44 3.10 -18.94
CA LEU A 156 0.74 3.21 -20.37
C LEU A 156 0.86 1.84 -21.05
N GLU A 157 1.60 0.91 -20.43
CA GLU A 157 1.90 -0.41 -21.01
C GLU A 157 0.69 -1.34 -21.06
N LEU A 158 -0.25 -1.21 -20.11
CA LEU A 158 -1.43 -2.08 -20.01
C LEU A 158 -2.70 -1.47 -20.65
N ALA A 159 -2.62 -0.27 -21.21
CA ALA A 159 -3.75 0.47 -21.79
C ALA A 159 -4.41 -0.28 -22.96
N ASP A 160 -3.66 -0.95 -23.81
CA ASP A 160 -4.17 -1.72 -24.95
C ASP A 160 -5.11 -2.85 -24.52
N ARG A 161 -4.92 -3.38 -23.30
CA ARG A 161 -5.80 -4.35 -22.67
C ARG A 161 -6.89 -3.71 -21.82
N ARG A 162 -7.02 -2.38 -21.86
CA ARG A 162 -7.97 -1.60 -21.04
C ARG A 162 -7.81 -1.82 -19.54
N VAL A 163 -6.65 -2.32 -19.10
CA VAL A 163 -6.32 -2.47 -17.68
C VAL A 163 -5.93 -1.10 -17.11
N ARG A 164 -6.58 -0.69 -16.05
CA ARG A 164 -6.32 0.57 -15.36
C ARG A 164 -5.33 0.34 -14.20
N VAL A 165 -4.35 1.22 -14.08
CA VAL A 165 -3.36 1.14 -12.98
C VAL A 165 -3.32 2.50 -12.29
N ASN A 166 -3.61 2.53 -10.97
CA ASN A 166 -3.67 3.75 -10.19
C ASN A 166 -2.94 3.60 -8.84
N ALA A 167 -2.64 4.72 -8.21
CA ALA A 167 -2.08 4.76 -6.87
C ALA A 167 -3.01 5.48 -5.89
N VAL A 168 -3.00 5.04 -4.64
CA VAL A 168 -3.55 5.79 -3.50
C VAL A 168 -2.39 6.20 -2.60
N SER A 169 -2.35 7.47 -2.20
CA SER A 169 -1.31 8.08 -1.35
C SER A 169 -1.88 8.47 0.01
N PRO A 170 -1.94 7.55 0.98
CA PRO A 170 -2.43 7.86 2.32
C PRO A 170 -1.50 8.82 3.08
N GLY A 171 -2.08 9.59 4.00
CA GLY A 171 -1.36 10.24 5.10
C GLY A 171 -1.16 9.29 6.28
N LEU A 172 -1.22 9.86 7.50
CA LEU A 172 -1.25 9.03 8.71
C LEU A 172 -2.58 8.27 8.77
N VAL A 173 -2.52 6.95 8.74
CA VAL A 173 -3.64 6.03 8.93
C VAL A 173 -3.28 5.06 10.05
N MET A 174 -4.18 4.86 11.00
CA MET A 174 -3.94 3.98 12.15
C MET A 174 -3.95 2.51 11.71
N THR A 175 -2.77 1.91 11.67
CA THR A 175 -2.51 0.53 11.22
C THR A 175 -1.35 -0.05 12.02
N PRO A 176 -1.10 -1.37 11.98
CA PRO A 176 0.10 -1.94 12.60
C PRO A 176 1.42 -1.32 12.11
N LEU A 177 1.47 -0.82 10.86
CA LEU A 177 2.65 -0.14 10.31
C LEU A 177 2.95 1.18 11.04
N THR A 178 1.93 1.88 11.51
CA THR A 178 2.03 3.22 12.12
C THR A 178 1.91 3.19 13.65
N GLU A 179 1.67 2.02 14.24
CA GLU A 179 1.51 1.86 15.69
C GLU A 179 2.70 2.42 16.48
N GLY A 180 3.93 2.24 15.95
CA GLY A 180 5.16 2.76 16.55
C GLY A 180 5.18 4.29 16.74
N ILE A 181 4.41 5.05 15.96
CA ILE A 181 4.30 6.51 16.07
C ILE A 181 3.78 6.92 17.46
N GLY A 182 2.84 6.17 18.00
CA GLY A 182 2.25 6.43 19.32
C GLY A 182 3.23 6.29 20.50
N PHE A 183 4.35 5.60 20.31
CA PHE A 183 5.38 5.45 21.35
C PHE A 183 6.41 6.59 21.35
N VAL A 184 6.41 7.46 20.34
CA VAL A 184 7.33 8.61 20.25
C VAL A 184 6.64 9.86 20.76
N PRO A 185 7.08 10.46 21.91
CA PRO A 185 6.41 11.60 22.51
C PRO A 185 6.25 12.80 21.56
N GLY A 186 5.04 13.30 21.43
CA GLY A 186 4.69 14.46 20.60
C GLY A 186 4.72 14.19 19.08
N LEU A 187 4.99 12.97 18.62
CA LEU A 187 5.03 12.68 17.18
C LEU A 187 3.61 12.56 16.60
N THR A 188 2.70 11.95 17.33
CA THR A 188 1.29 11.89 16.92
C THR A 188 0.70 13.28 16.80
N GLU A 189 0.90 14.14 17.77
CA GLU A 189 0.45 15.53 17.76
C GLU A 189 1.03 16.30 16.57
N ASP A 190 2.34 16.12 16.28
CA ASP A 190 2.97 16.75 15.12
C ASP A 190 2.37 16.29 13.79
N TYR A 191 1.97 15.02 13.67
CA TYR A 191 1.23 14.53 12.51
C TYR A 191 -0.15 15.20 12.41
N LEU A 192 -0.90 15.27 13.50
CA LEU A 192 -2.25 15.84 13.51
C LEU A 192 -2.23 17.34 13.22
N ASP A 193 -1.29 18.09 13.80
CA ASP A 193 -1.10 19.53 13.55
C ASP A 193 -0.75 19.82 12.08
N ASN A 194 -0.09 18.87 11.41
CA ASN A 194 0.25 18.95 10.00
C ASN A 194 -0.78 18.25 9.07
N THR A 195 -1.92 17.83 9.62
CA THR A 195 -3.06 17.33 8.85
C THR A 195 -4.21 18.33 8.94
N PRO A 196 -4.61 19.05 7.87
CA PRO A 196 -5.69 20.04 7.90
C PRO A 196 -7.01 19.52 8.46
N LEU A 197 -7.37 18.26 8.26
CA LEU A 197 -8.58 17.68 8.85
C LEU A 197 -8.42 17.35 10.35
N GLY A 198 -7.23 17.54 10.95
CA GLY A 198 -6.99 17.49 12.40
C GLY A 198 -7.07 16.07 13.01
N ARG A 199 -7.05 15.03 12.20
CA ARG A 199 -7.10 13.64 12.66
C ARG A 199 -6.33 12.70 11.73
N SER A 200 -6.00 11.51 12.21
CA SER A 200 -5.57 10.39 11.35
C SER A 200 -6.73 9.91 10.48
N GLY A 201 -6.40 9.31 9.35
CA GLY A 201 -7.35 8.54 8.56
C GLY A 201 -7.63 7.17 9.17
N GLU A 202 -8.80 6.61 8.84
CA GLU A 202 -9.16 5.24 9.14
C GLU A 202 -8.88 4.35 7.94
N PRO A 203 -8.49 3.06 8.14
CA PRO A 203 -8.27 2.13 7.03
C PRO A 203 -9.45 2.02 6.06
N ALA A 204 -10.68 2.11 6.56
CA ALA A 204 -11.89 2.07 5.77
C ALA A 204 -11.99 3.24 4.79
N GLU A 205 -11.55 4.45 5.18
CA GLU A 205 -11.58 5.63 4.28
C GLU A 205 -10.64 5.46 3.08
N ILE A 206 -9.55 4.71 3.26
CA ILE A 206 -8.65 4.35 2.16
C ILE A 206 -9.27 3.24 1.29
N ALA A 207 -9.90 2.24 1.94
CA ALA A 207 -10.56 1.15 1.25
C ALA A 207 -11.72 1.62 0.37
N ASP A 208 -12.48 2.64 0.77
CA ASP A 208 -13.55 3.25 -0.03
C ASP A 208 -13.03 3.79 -1.37
N ILE A 209 -11.88 4.47 -1.37
CA ILE A 209 -11.24 4.98 -2.59
C ILE A 209 -10.71 3.82 -3.44
N ILE A 210 -10.15 2.78 -2.82
CA ILE A 210 -9.70 1.58 -3.53
C ILE A 210 -10.88 0.89 -4.21
N ALA A 211 -12.00 0.72 -3.51
CA ALA A 211 -13.24 0.12 -4.06
C ALA A 211 -13.80 0.98 -5.22
N PHE A 212 -13.81 2.30 -5.08
CA PHE A 212 -14.16 3.20 -6.19
C PHE A 212 -13.25 2.98 -7.40
N LEU A 213 -11.92 2.94 -7.21
CA LEU A 213 -10.96 2.74 -8.28
C LEU A 213 -11.07 1.36 -8.95
N ALA A 214 -11.47 0.34 -8.20
CA ALA A 214 -11.74 -1.00 -8.74
C ALA A 214 -13.01 -1.05 -9.60
N SER A 215 -13.98 -0.18 -9.35
CA SER A 215 -15.30 -0.20 -9.98
C SER A 215 -15.35 0.45 -11.37
N ASP A 216 -16.45 0.20 -12.11
CA ASP A 216 -16.75 0.84 -13.39
C ASP A 216 -16.93 2.36 -13.30
N LYS A 217 -17.16 2.91 -12.10
CA LYS A 217 -17.23 4.36 -11.88
C LYS A 217 -15.91 5.06 -12.21
N ALA A 218 -14.80 4.33 -12.09
CA ALA A 218 -13.44 4.81 -12.38
C ALA A 218 -12.93 4.41 -13.79
N ARG A 219 -13.80 4.00 -14.72
CA ARG A 219 -13.42 3.49 -16.06
C ARG A 219 -12.62 4.46 -16.95
N TRP A 220 -12.58 5.74 -16.60
CA TRP A 220 -11.80 6.78 -17.29
C TRP A 220 -10.61 7.28 -16.45
N ILE A 221 -10.14 6.48 -15.47
CA ILE A 221 -9.07 6.85 -14.55
C ILE A 221 -7.98 5.78 -14.63
N THR A 222 -6.81 6.16 -15.16
CA THR A 222 -5.61 5.35 -15.16
C THR A 222 -4.36 6.24 -15.07
N GLY A 223 -3.26 5.76 -14.48
CA GLY A 223 -2.04 6.52 -14.24
C GLY A 223 -2.17 7.61 -13.18
N ALA A 224 -3.29 7.64 -12.44
CA ALA A 224 -3.55 8.67 -11.45
C ALA A 224 -3.05 8.25 -10.05
N ALA A 225 -2.65 9.27 -9.26
CA ALA A 225 -2.37 9.10 -7.84
C ALA A 225 -3.30 9.97 -7.00
N PHE A 226 -4.03 9.33 -6.11
CA PHE A 226 -5.04 9.96 -5.26
C PHE A 226 -4.46 10.25 -3.88
N ASP A 227 -4.34 11.52 -3.54
CA ASP A 227 -3.93 11.96 -2.21
C ASP A 227 -5.09 11.83 -1.22
N VAL A 228 -5.06 10.77 -0.40
CA VAL A 228 -6.06 10.48 0.64
C VAL A 228 -5.41 10.64 2.00
N ASN A 229 -5.11 11.89 2.38
CA ASN A 229 -4.20 12.21 3.47
C ASN A 229 -4.68 13.36 4.37
N GLY A 230 -5.98 13.66 4.36
CA GLY A 230 -6.56 14.74 5.17
C GLY A 230 -6.00 16.13 4.85
N GLY A 231 -5.40 16.33 3.67
CA GLY A 231 -4.76 17.58 3.25
C GLY A 231 -3.32 17.74 3.76
N ALA A 232 -2.71 16.71 4.34
CA ALA A 232 -1.35 16.80 4.91
C ALA A 232 -0.29 17.26 3.90
N HIS A 233 -0.47 16.95 2.60
CA HIS A 233 0.42 17.39 1.52
C HIS A 233 0.48 18.92 1.34
N LEU A 234 -0.45 19.67 1.92
CA LEU A 234 -0.49 21.14 1.88
C LEU A 234 0.33 21.79 3.01
N LYS A 235 0.82 21.00 3.95
CA LYS A 235 1.61 21.45 5.10
C LYS A 235 3.00 20.83 5.10
N ARG A 236 3.80 21.10 6.14
CA ARG A 236 5.11 20.44 6.31
C ARG A 236 4.96 18.98 6.76
N TYR A 237 5.95 18.17 6.46
CA TYR A 237 6.03 16.82 7.03
C TYR A 237 6.46 16.89 8.51
N PRO A 238 5.95 16.05 9.42
CA PRO A 238 6.37 15.98 10.82
C PRO A 238 7.87 15.74 11.00
N ASP A 239 8.43 16.25 12.09
CA ASP A 239 9.84 16.05 12.42
C ASP A 239 10.08 14.69 13.08
N VAL A 240 9.96 13.64 12.30
CA VAL A 240 10.14 12.25 12.75
C VAL A 240 11.55 12.03 13.28
N LEU A 241 12.58 12.46 12.51
CA LEU A 241 13.97 12.23 12.87
C LEU A 241 14.37 12.94 14.16
N GLY A 242 14.04 14.22 14.32
CA GLY A 242 14.35 14.98 15.51
C GLY A 242 13.66 14.40 16.76
N LYS A 243 12.39 14.00 16.64
CA LYS A 243 11.66 13.41 17.77
C LYS A 243 12.18 12.02 18.16
N VAL A 244 12.57 11.17 17.19
CA VAL A 244 13.18 9.88 17.48
C VAL A 244 14.55 10.04 18.15
N ARG A 245 15.38 10.97 17.68
CA ARG A 245 16.67 11.27 18.31
C ARG A 245 16.50 11.81 19.74
N ALA A 246 15.56 12.69 19.95
CA ALA A 246 15.25 13.22 21.29
C ALA A 246 14.81 12.08 22.24
N LEU A 247 14.04 11.10 21.78
CA LEU A 247 13.69 9.92 22.56
C LEU A 247 14.91 9.05 22.91
N ALA A 248 15.89 8.95 22.01
CA ALA A 248 17.13 8.23 22.21
C ALA A 248 18.16 9.01 23.09
N GLY A 249 17.89 10.27 23.45
CA GLY A 249 18.82 11.13 24.19
C GLY A 249 19.95 11.72 23.35
N GLU A 250 19.79 11.79 22.05
CA GLU A 250 20.76 12.27 21.04
C GLU A 250 20.46 13.69 20.55
N ALA A 251 19.80 14.49 21.37
CA ALA A 251 19.38 15.87 20.99
C ALA A 251 20.53 16.89 21.08
#